data_9324cfb95f21324423b2475cd3b265c7
#
_entry.id   9324cfb95f21324423b2475cd3b265c7
#
_cell.length_a   1.000
_cell.length_b   1.000
_cell.length_c   1.000
_cell.angle_alpha   90.00
_cell.angle_beta   90.00
_cell.angle_gamma   90.00
#
_symmetry.space_group_name_H-M   'P 1'
#
loop_
_entity.id
_entity.type
_entity.pdbx_description
1 polymer ?
#
loop_
_entity_poly.entity_id
_entity_poly.type
_entity_poly.pdbx_seq_one_letter_code
_entity_poly.pdbx_strand_id
1 'polypeptide(L)'
;RNLILATFGNDEALEILPLVDGLPNAPTDPPVISLVSAEHDQIDGFIAFSPVFPVSGSGVCGYILAPLAVLPAHQRQGIGSLLIKHGLTSLAERNADLVLVYGNPHYYGRFGFEGAIPEAFQPPFEMAYPAAWQGLLLDGGTMPRTPVSFKPVPALNNSALW
;
A
#
# COMPACT_ATOMS: atom_id res chain seq x y z
N ARG A 1 3.36 -11.22 12.85
CA ARG A 1 4.85 -11.20 12.82
C ARG A 1 5.41 -12.41 12.08
N ASN A 2 5.00 -13.65 12.41
CA ASN A 2 5.52 -14.87 11.74
C ASN A 2 5.30 -14.86 10.21
N LEU A 3 4.15 -14.39 9.75
CA LEU A 3 3.85 -14.21 8.32
C LEU A 3 4.88 -13.28 7.64
N ILE A 4 5.21 -12.15 8.24
CA ILE A 4 6.16 -11.17 7.70
C ILE A 4 7.57 -11.79 7.60
N LEU A 5 8.04 -12.42 8.67
CA LEU A 5 9.33 -13.11 8.69
C LEU A 5 9.42 -14.21 7.62
N ALA A 6 8.35 -14.98 7.45
CA ALA A 6 8.30 -16.06 6.46
C ALA A 6 8.23 -15.52 5.01
N THR A 7 7.64 -14.36 4.79
CA THR A 7 7.41 -13.79 3.45
C THR A 7 8.63 -13.03 2.91
N PHE A 8 9.25 -12.18 3.75
CA PHE A 8 10.28 -11.23 3.33
C PHE A 8 11.71 -11.65 3.68
N GLY A 9 11.87 -12.72 4.45
CA GLY A 9 13.17 -13.11 4.98
C GLY A 9 13.63 -12.18 6.12
N ASN A 10 14.83 -12.47 6.68
CA ASN A 10 15.23 -11.81 7.92
C ASN A 10 15.54 -10.31 7.75
N ASP A 11 16.29 -9.94 6.72
CA ASP A 11 16.78 -8.56 6.58
C ASP A 11 15.64 -7.60 6.22
N GLU A 12 14.86 -7.90 5.20
CA GLU A 12 13.72 -7.08 4.78
C GLU A 12 12.60 -7.07 5.82
N ALA A 13 12.39 -8.19 6.53
CA ALA A 13 11.41 -8.27 7.60
C ALA A 13 11.71 -7.33 8.77
N LEU A 14 12.98 -7.02 9.07
CA LEU A 14 13.36 -6.07 10.11
C LEU A 14 12.88 -4.65 9.80
N GLU A 15 12.81 -4.28 8.51
CA GLU A 15 12.28 -2.98 8.07
C GLU A 15 10.74 -2.96 8.06
N ILE A 16 10.10 -4.11 7.74
CA ILE A 16 8.65 -4.21 7.60
C ILE A 16 7.93 -4.44 8.94
N LEU A 17 8.56 -5.12 9.91
CA LEU A 17 7.92 -5.41 11.20
C LEU A 17 7.51 -4.14 11.97
N PRO A 18 8.34 -3.08 12.08
CA PRO A 18 7.92 -1.83 12.71
C PRO A 18 6.71 -1.19 12.00
N LEU A 19 6.63 -1.30 10.67
CA LEU A 19 5.48 -0.84 9.89
C LEU A 19 4.22 -1.59 10.31
N VAL A 20 4.25 -2.93 10.29
CA VAL A 20 3.09 -3.77 10.65
C VAL A 20 2.64 -3.56 12.09
N ASP A 21 3.58 -3.38 13.02
CA ASP A 21 3.26 -3.14 14.44
C ASP A 21 2.70 -1.71 14.67
N GLY A 22 3.14 -0.75 13.87
CA GLY A 22 2.74 0.65 14.01
C GLY A 22 1.40 1.00 13.36
N LEU A 23 1.04 0.34 12.25
CA LEU A 23 -0.15 0.68 11.47
C LEU A 23 -1.48 0.55 12.24
N PRO A 24 -1.75 -0.55 13.00
CA PRO A 24 -3.02 -0.71 13.70
C PRO A 24 -3.27 0.34 14.78
N ASN A 25 -2.20 0.95 15.29
CA ASN A 25 -2.24 1.94 16.35
C ASN A 25 -2.08 3.38 15.85
N ALA A 26 -1.97 3.59 14.54
CA ALA A 26 -1.85 4.91 13.96
C ALA A 26 -3.19 5.67 14.11
N PRO A 27 -3.26 6.75 14.90
CA PRO A 27 -4.47 7.56 15.03
C PRO A 27 -4.62 8.45 13.80
N THR A 28 -5.17 7.89 12.70
CA THR A 28 -5.33 8.59 11.43
C THR A 28 -6.81 8.78 11.09
N ASP A 29 -7.11 9.92 10.46
CA ASP A 29 -8.38 10.20 9.83
C ASP A 29 -8.11 10.70 8.40
N PRO A 30 -8.49 9.93 7.38
CA PRO A 30 -9.18 8.62 7.41
C PRO A 30 -8.30 7.48 8.00
N PRO A 31 -8.94 6.37 8.45
CA PRO A 31 -8.22 5.29 9.13
C PRO A 31 -7.38 4.42 8.20
N VAL A 32 -6.38 3.75 8.76
CA VAL A 32 -5.68 2.64 8.09
C VAL A 32 -6.66 1.48 7.87
N ILE A 33 -6.63 0.89 6.68
CA ILE A 33 -7.41 -0.30 6.33
C ILE A 33 -6.45 -1.49 6.29
N SER A 34 -6.74 -2.52 7.09
CA SER A 34 -5.98 -3.77 7.09
C SER A 34 -6.90 -4.96 6.88
N LEU A 35 -6.48 -5.88 6.04
CA LEU A 35 -7.20 -7.12 5.77
C LEU A 35 -6.28 -8.32 5.99
N VAL A 36 -6.85 -9.42 6.45
CA VAL A 36 -6.17 -10.70 6.60
C VAL A 36 -6.90 -11.78 5.81
N SER A 37 -6.15 -12.72 5.28
CA SER A 37 -6.63 -14.05 4.89
C SER A 37 -6.23 -15.02 5.97
N ALA A 38 -7.13 -15.92 6.34
CA ALA A 38 -6.85 -16.94 7.35
C ALA A 38 -7.57 -18.25 6.99
N GLU A 39 -6.87 -19.36 7.23
CA GLU A 39 -7.39 -20.69 7.11
C GLU A 39 -7.10 -21.46 8.42
N HIS A 40 -8.11 -22.13 8.98
CA HIS A 40 -7.98 -22.92 10.24
C HIS A 40 -7.27 -22.15 11.38
N ASP A 41 -7.69 -20.89 11.64
CA ASP A 41 -7.11 -19.99 12.64
C ASP A 41 -5.64 -19.57 12.38
N GLN A 42 -5.09 -19.91 11.23
CA GLN A 42 -3.78 -19.46 10.80
C GLN A 42 -3.89 -18.33 9.78
N ILE A 43 -3.27 -17.17 10.06
CA ILE A 43 -3.17 -16.07 9.09
C ILE A 43 -2.14 -16.49 8.02
N ASP A 44 -2.57 -16.53 6.77
CA ASP A 44 -1.78 -16.87 5.60
C ASP A 44 -1.57 -15.71 4.63
N GLY A 45 -2.35 -14.61 4.79
CA GLY A 45 -2.19 -13.39 4.03
C GLY A 45 -2.51 -12.14 4.84
N PHE A 46 -1.84 -11.03 4.52
CA PHE A 46 -2.04 -9.72 5.12
C PHE A 46 -1.80 -8.62 4.10
N ILE A 47 -2.63 -7.60 4.12
CA ILE A 47 -2.45 -6.36 3.36
C ILE A 47 -2.84 -5.17 4.22
N ALA A 48 -2.14 -4.04 4.05
CA ALA A 48 -2.54 -2.78 4.65
C ALA A 48 -2.56 -1.66 3.61
N PHE A 49 -3.48 -0.72 3.81
CA PHE A 49 -3.59 0.53 3.08
C PHE A 49 -3.57 1.67 4.08
N SER A 50 -2.58 2.54 3.96
CA SER A 50 -2.38 3.65 4.88
C SER A 50 -2.71 4.96 4.19
N PRO A 51 -3.45 5.89 4.82
CA PRO A 51 -3.77 7.17 4.21
C PRO A 51 -2.49 7.99 3.98
N VAL A 52 -2.50 8.77 2.90
CA VAL A 52 -1.47 9.77 2.62
C VAL A 52 -2.09 11.15 2.68
N PHE A 53 -1.35 12.09 3.25
CA PHE A 53 -1.83 13.46 3.51
C PHE A 53 -1.13 14.42 2.56
N PRO A 54 -1.88 15.04 1.61
CA PRO A 54 -1.32 16.04 0.72
C PRO A 54 -0.72 17.22 1.50
N VAL A 55 0.50 17.61 1.15
CA VAL A 55 1.18 18.76 1.79
C VAL A 55 0.50 20.07 1.43
N SER A 56 -0.10 20.15 0.25
CA SER A 56 -0.75 21.36 -0.30
C SER A 56 -2.24 21.12 -0.52
N GLY A 57 -3.04 20.96 0.53
CA GLY A 57 -4.51 21.04 0.51
C GLY A 57 -5.27 20.67 -0.78
N SER A 58 -4.79 19.68 -1.54
CA SER A 58 -5.34 19.31 -2.86
C SER A 58 -6.74 18.66 -2.78
N GLY A 59 -7.20 18.31 -1.60
CA GLY A 59 -8.47 17.58 -1.41
C GLY A 59 -8.42 16.10 -1.84
N VAL A 60 -7.29 15.59 -2.33
CA VAL A 60 -7.14 14.19 -2.74
C VAL A 60 -7.10 13.29 -1.52
N CYS A 61 -8.00 12.30 -1.48
CA CYS A 61 -8.00 11.22 -0.48
C CYS A 61 -7.24 10.01 -1.04
N GLY A 62 -5.95 9.90 -0.74
CA GLY A 62 -5.09 8.84 -1.25
C GLY A 62 -4.66 7.85 -0.17
N TYR A 63 -4.28 6.66 -0.62
CA TYR A 63 -3.73 5.61 0.22
C TYR A 63 -2.47 5.01 -0.40
N ILE A 64 -1.58 4.48 0.45
CA ILE A 64 -0.45 3.64 0.04
C ILE A 64 -0.73 2.19 0.44
N LEU A 65 -0.61 1.28 -0.51
CA LEU A 65 -0.64 -0.16 -0.29
C LEU A 65 0.75 -0.60 0.20
N ALA A 66 0.88 -0.87 1.49
CA ALA A 66 2.08 -1.45 2.12
C ALA A 66 1.78 -1.93 3.54
N PRO A 67 2.22 -3.13 3.92
CA PRO A 67 2.77 -4.18 3.08
C PRO A 67 1.69 -5.09 2.50
N LEU A 68 2.06 -5.94 1.54
CA LEU A 68 1.33 -7.13 1.12
C LEU A 68 2.19 -8.35 1.41
N ALA A 69 1.71 -9.27 2.21
CA ALA A 69 2.38 -10.51 2.58
C ALA A 69 1.47 -11.72 2.39
N VAL A 70 2.00 -12.81 1.82
CA VAL A 70 1.35 -14.12 1.74
C VAL A 70 2.37 -15.19 2.08
N LEU A 71 2.03 -16.13 2.97
CA LEU A 71 2.90 -17.23 3.34
C LEU A 71 3.44 -17.94 2.09
N PRO A 72 4.76 -18.22 2.00
CA PRO A 72 5.37 -18.85 0.83
C PRO A 72 4.66 -20.10 0.34
N ALA A 73 4.21 -20.96 1.27
CA ALA A 73 3.49 -22.19 0.96
C ALA A 73 2.10 -21.93 0.32
N HIS A 74 1.52 -20.74 0.51
CA HIS A 74 0.19 -20.35 0.03
C HIS A 74 0.24 -19.31 -1.10
N GLN A 75 1.44 -18.92 -1.56
CA GLN A 75 1.60 -18.04 -2.70
C GLN A 75 1.12 -18.69 -4.01
N ARG A 76 0.83 -17.87 -5.02
CA ARG A 76 0.33 -18.29 -6.34
C ARG A 76 -1.02 -19.03 -6.32
N GLN A 77 -1.75 -18.97 -5.19
CA GLN A 77 -3.09 -19.53 -5.02
C GLN A 77 -4.19 -18.45 -5.06
N GLY A 78 -3.84 -17.21 -5.40
CA GLY A 78 -4.80 -16.11 -5.55
C GLY A 78 -5.03 -15.27 -4.30
N ILE A 79 -4.49 -15.63 -3.14
CA ILE A 79 -4.71 -14.92 -1.86
C ILE A 79 -4.32 -13.44 -1.96
N GLY A 80 -3.13 -13.12 -2.45
CA GLY A 80 -2.71 -11.73 -2.63
C GLY A 80 -3.63 -10.96 -3.57
N SER A 81 -4.12 -11.60 -4.63
CA SER A 81 -5.06 -10.98 -5.57
C SER A 81 -6.43 -10.71 -4.93
N LEU A 82 -6.92 -11.60 -4.08
CA LEU A 82 -8.16 -11.41 -3.34
C LEU A 82 -8.02 -10.26 -2.34
N LEU A 83 -6.93 -10.22 -1.57
CA LEU A 83 -6.66 -9.15 -0.60
C LEU A 83 -6.60 -7.78 -1.28
N ILE A 84 -5.90 -7.65 -2.43
CA ILE A 84 -5.86 -6.40 -3.19
C ILE A 84 -7.26 -5.99 -3.65
N LYS A 85 -8.00 -6.89 -4.29
CA LYS A 85 -9.34 -6.59 -4.82
C LYS A 85 -10.31 -6.15 -3.71
N HIS A 86 -10.35 -6.87 -2.59
CA HIS A 86 -11.19 -6.49 -1.45
C HIS A 86 -10.77 -5.15 -0.84
N GLY A 87 -9.46 -4.89 -0.73
CA GLY A 87 -8.95 -3.62 -0.26
C GLY A 87 -9.35 -2.46 -1.17
N LEU A 88 -9.16 -2.60 -2.49
CA LEU A 88 -9.55 -1.57 -3.46
C LEU A 88 -11.07 -1.30 -3.43
N THR A 89 -11.89 -2.33 -3.34
CA THR A 89 -13.35 -2.18 -3.18
C THR A 89 -13.68 -1.41 -1.90
N SER A 90 -13.08 -1.78 -0.77
CA SER A 90 -13.32 -1.10 0.50
C SER A 90 -12.89 0.37 0.48
N LEU A 91 -11.83 0.71 -0.25
CA LEU A 91 -11.38 2.10 -0.42
C LEU A 91 -12.30 2.90 -1.34
N ALA A 92 -12.79 2.30 -2.43
CA ALA A 92 -13.78 2.93 -3.33
C ALA A 92 -15.09 3.25 -2.58
N GLU A 93 -15.59 2.34 -1.76
CA GLU A 93 -16.77 2.54 -0.91
C GLU A 93 -16.59 3.68 0.12
N ARG A 94 -15.35 4.03 0.44
CA ARG A 94 -14.98 5.14 1.33
C ARG A 94 -14.64 6.43 0.59
N ASN A 95 -14.90 6.48 -0.72
CA ASN A 95 -14.61 7.61 -1.60
C ASN A 95 -13.12 7.99 -1.61
N ALA A 96 -12.22 7.01 -1.54
CA ALA A 96 -10.82 7.25 -1.81
C ALA A 96 -10.63 7.50 -3.31
N ASP A 97 -9.78 8.47 -3.66
CA ASP A 97 -9.50 8.87 -5.04
C ASP A 97 -8.38 8.04 -5.67
N LEU A 98 -7.41 7.62 -4.85
CA LEU A 98 -6.12 7.14 -5.32
C LEU A 98 -5.54 6.07 -4.40
N VAL A 99 -4.93 5.05 -5.01
CA VAL A 99 -4.05 4.11 -4.31
C VAL A 99 -2.67 4.13 -4.97
N LEU A 100 -1.63 4.31 -4.18
CA LEU A 100 -0.23 4.25 -4.59
C LEU A 100 0.41 2.95 -4.10
N VAL A 101 1.42 2.47 -4.80
CA VAL A 101 2.21 1.30 -4.41
C VAL A 101 3.64 1.43 -4.90
N TYR A 102 4.59 1.02 -4.08
CA TYR A 102 5.97 0.77 -4.48
C TYR A 102 6.18 -0.74 -4.56
N GLY A 103 6.28 -1.28 -5.78
CA GLY A 103 6.36 -2.73 -5.97
C GLY A 103 6.49 -3.16 -7.43
N ASN A 104 6.49 -4.47 -7.68
CA ASN A 104 6.71 -5.04 -9.00
C ASN A 104 5.60 -4.63 -10.00
N PRO A 105 5.92 -3.88 -11.09
CA PRO A 105 4.94 -3.43 -12.07
C PRO A 105 4.19 -4.56 -12.76
N HIS A 106 4.83 -5.70 -13.03
CA HIS A 106 4.17 -6.86 -13.62
C HIS A 106 3.12 -7.48 -12.70
N TYR A 107 3.33 -7.35 -11.38
CA TYR A 107 2.36 -7.85 -10.41
C TYR A 107 1.18 -6.89 -10.26
N TYR A 108 1.44 -5.61 -9.98
CA TYR A 108 0.41 -4.62 -9.66
C TYR A 108 -0.33 -4.11 -10.90
N GLY A 109 0.30 -4.09 -12.08
CA GLY A 109 -0.35 -3.73 -13.34
C GLY A 109 -1.57 -4.61 -13.69
N ARG A 110 -1.64 -5.84 -13.17
CA ARG A 110 -2.81 -6.73 -13.34
C ARG A 110 -4.06 -6.23 -12.62
N PHE A 111 -3.92 -5.27 -11.70
CA PHE A 111 -5.00 -4.65 -10.96
C PHE A 111 -5.29 -3.21 -11.43
N GLY A 112 -4.64 -2.78 -12.52
CA GLY A 112 -4.81 -1.45 -13.09
C GLY A 112 -3.87 -0.38 -12.54
N PHE A 113 -2.85 -0.75 -11.75
CA PHE A 113 -1.81 0.20 -11.35
C PHE A 113 -0.93 0.57 -12.53
N GLU A 114 -0.64 1.86 -12.69
CA GLU A 114 0.10 2.44 -13.81
C GLU A 114 1.24 3.32 -13.34
N GLY A 115 2.37 3.29 -14.07
CA GLY A 115 3.54 4.12 -13.79
C GLY A 115 3.39 5.60 -14.17
N ALA A 116 2.41 5.95 -15.01
CA ALA A 116 2.16 7.34 -15.42
C ALA A 116 1.44 8.16 -14.32
N ILE A 117 0.64 7.51 -13.46
CA ILE A 117 -0.12 8.19 -12.40
C ILE A 117 0.81 8.87 -11.37
N PRO A 118 1.89 8.23 -10.90
CA PRO A 118 2.84 8.83 -9.97
C PRO A 118 3.57 10.08 -10.44
N GLU A 119 3.58 10.41 -11.71
CA GLU A 119 4.13 11.69 -12.18
C GLU A 119 3.43 12.89 -11.52
N ALA A 120 2.14 12.73 -11.19
CA ALA A 120 1.36 13.73 -10.47
C ALA A 120 1.43 13.57 -8.94
N PHE A 121 2.04 12.51 -8.41
CA PHE A 121 2.07 12.17 -6.99
C PHE A 121 3.49 11.81 -6.54
N GLN A 122 4.20 12.82 -6.05
CA GLN A 122 5.60 12.67 -5.70
C GLN A 122 5.78 11.76 -4.47
N PRO A 123 6.70 10.79 -4.54
CA PRO A 123 7.01 9.95 -3.38
C PRO A 123 7.62 10.79 -2.25
N PRO A 124 7.47 10.36 -0.98
CA PRO A 124 8.01 11.08 0.16
C PRO A 124 9.54 11.01 0.26
N PHE A 125 10.15 10.04 -0.40
CA PHE A 125 11.60 9.81 -0.42
C PHE A 125 12.09 9.50 -1.84
N GLU A 126 13.40 9.65 -2.05
CA GLU A 126 14.04 9.16 -3.26
C GLU A 126 13.97 7.63 -3.31
N MET A 127 13.57 7.08 -4.44
CA MET A 127 13.37 5.66 -4.61
C MET A 127 14.52 4.99 -5.36
N ALA A 128 14.94 3.83 -4.88
CA ALA A 128 15.97 3.02 -5.55
C ALA A 128 15.52 2.56 -6.95
N TYR A 129 14.23 2.29 -7.12
CA TYR A 129 13.62 1.82 -8.37
C TYR A 129 12.39 2.66 -8.75
N PRO A 130 12.57 3.84 -9.39
CA PRO A 130 11.45 4.74 -9.72
C PRO A 130 10.33 4.07 -10.53
N ALA A 131 10.66 3.11 -11.41
CA ALA A 131 9.67 2.37 -12.18
C ALA A 131 8.75 1.47 -11.34
N ALA A 132 9.11 1.18 -10.08
CA ALA A 132 8.29 0.43 -9.14
C ALA A 132 7.21 1.28 -8.48
N TRP A 133 7.27 2.61 -8.58
CA TRP A 133 6.28 3.54 -8.08
C TRP A 133 5.11 3.62 -9.05
N GLN A 134 3.93 3.21 -8.60
CA GLN A 134 2.73 3.10 -9.42
C GLN A 134 1.52 3.64 -8.68
N GLY A 135 0.49 4.02 -9.43
CA GLY A 135 -0.76 4.48 -8.88
C GLY A 135 -1.96 3.89 -9.59
N LEU A 136 -3.09 3.89 -8.91
CA LEU A 136 -4.40 3.54 -9.43
C LEU A 136 -5.39 4.61 -9.00
N LEU A 137 -6.04 5.27 -9.95
CA LEU A 137 -7.20 6.11 -9.69
C LEU A 137 -8.41 5.20 -9.47
N LEU A 138 -9.12 5.42 -8.38
CA LEU A 138 -10.40 4.77 -8.10
C LEU A 138 -11.53 5.54 -8.78
N ASP A 139 -12.73 4.95 -8.83
CA ASP A 139 -13.89 5.56 -9.47
C ASP A 139 -14.19 6.94 -8.87
N GLY A 140 -14.19 7.96 -9.73
CA GLY A 140 -14.36 9.37 -9.33
C GLY A 140 -13.06 10.10 -9.03
N GLY A 141 -11.95 9.41 -8.88
CA GLY A 141 -10.63 10.02 -8.69
C GLY A 141 -10.18 10.78 -9.94
N THR A 142 -9.57 11.94 -9.73
CA THR A 142 -9.08 12.80 -10.82
C THR A 142 -7.59 13.11 -10.66
N MET A 143 -6.90 13.21 -11.80
CA MET A 143 -5.51 13.65 -11.81
C MET A 143 -5.42 15.12 -11.41
N PRO A 144 -4.55 15.49 -10.45
CA PRO A 144 -4.31 16.87 -10.12
C PRO A 144 -3.62 17.59 -11.29
N ARG A 145 -3.89 18.88 -11.44
CA ARG A 145 -3.25 19.71 -12.49
C ARG A 145 -1.78 20.01 -12.22
N THR A 146 -1.37 19.93 -10.97
CA THR A 146 0.01 20.15 -10.53
C THR A 146 0.43 18.98 -9.64
N PRO A 147 1.71 18.56 -9.65
CA PRO A 147 2.19 17.48 -8.82
C PRO A 147 1.92 17.72 -7.33
N VAL A 148 1.47 16.66 -6.65
CA VAL A 148 1.13 16.67 -5.23
C VAL A 148 2.19 15.88 -4.46
N SER A 149 2.75 16.48 -3.43
CA SER A 149 3.62 15.80 -2.46
C SER A 149 2.80 15.32 -1.27
N PHE A 150 3.16 14.19 -0.70
CA PHE A 150 2.46 13.58 0.42
C PHE A 150 3.33 13.43 1.65
N LYS A 151 2.64 13.42 2.79
CA LYS A 151 3.19 12.87 4.04
C LYS A 151 2.55 11.51 4.29
N PRO A 152 3.32 10.43 4.38
CA PRO A 152 2.79 9.13 4.79
C PRO A 152 2.53 9.11 6.29
N VAL A 153 1.86 8.07 6.78
CA VAL A 153 1.75 7.78 8.21
C VAL A 153 3.14 7.61 8.83
N PRO A 154 3.32 7.90 10.13
CA PRO A 154 4.64 7.80 10.78
C PRO A 154 5.35 6.46 10.57
N ALA A 155 4.62 5.35 10.55
CA ALA A 155 5.18 4.02 10.34
C ALA A 155 5.78 3.81 8.93
N LEU A 156 5.31 4.55 7.92
CA LEU A 156 5.86 4.57 6.54
C LEU A 156 6.89 5.69 6.32
N ASN A 157 7.12 6.56 7.31
CA ASN A 157 8.06 7.66 7.22
C ASN A 157 9.50 7.20 7.54
N ASN A 158 9.93 6.13 6.88
CA ASN A 158 11.26 5.54 6.97
C ASN A 158 11.80 5.33 5.54
N SER A 159 12.90 6.00 5.20
CA SER A 159 13.50 5.94 3.86
C SER A 159 13.96 4.53 3.44
N ALA A 160 14.21 3.62 4.37
CA ALA A 160 14.59 2.23 4.07
C ALA A 160 13.46 1.40 3.42
N LEU A 161 12.22 1.90 3.46
CA LEU A 161 11.05 1.25 2.85
C LEU A 161 10.82 1.66 1.37
N TRP A 162 11.68 2.58 0.81
CA TRP A 162 11.45 3.22 -0.50
C TRP A 162 12.58 2.98 -1.54
#